data_d4afaeb72d88825d66f37cc20c1a5fff
#
_entry.id   d4afaeb72d88825d66f37cc20c1a5fff
#
_cell.length_a   1.000
_cell.length_b   1.000
_cell.length_c   1.000
_cell.angle_alpha   90.00
_cell.angle_beta   90.00
_cell.angle_gamma   90.00
#
_symmetry.space_group_name_H-M   'P 1'
#
loop_
_entity.id
_entity.type
_entity.pdbx_description
1 polymer ?
#
loop_
_entity_poly.entity_id
_entity_poly.type
_entity_poly.pdbx_seq_one_letter_code
_entity_poly.pdbx_strand_id
1 'polypeptide(L)'
;MNKFALICLVAFAAPGVATAADTTPPAAAQKAVLVTGASSGIGRKVTERLATEGYFVYAAARKEEDLRALDAIENVDSIRLDVTRPEEIAAAVEFVRKAGRGLHGLVNNAGVAVVGPLTETKEEDLRFVFDVNVFGPYRVTKAFAPLILESGGRITTISSIAGILSRPPLGAYSMSKHAVEAFGDTLAAELEPKGVKVSLIEPGNYRSEISRNASVRMGLGPDSPMADRSRFPEPDDVATAVVHALFDANPKRRYMVVPERREAELTIGKAIEELVQLNERQPYSYDRDELVKMLDAALGRSQ
;
A
#
# COMPACT_ATOMS: atom_id res chain seq x y z
N MET A 1 42.55 -45.49 80.31
CA MET A 1 43.14 -45.16 79.00
C MET A 1 42.01 -45.30 77.98
N ASN A 2 41.27 -44.19 77.76
CA ASN A 2 40.09 -44.16 76.93
C ASN A 2 40.51 -43.76 75.50
N LYS A 3 40.13 -44.59 74.53
CA LYS A 3 40.19 -44.26 73.11
C LYS A 3 38.85 -43.67 72.64
N PHE A 4 38.82 -42.42 72.33
CA PHE A 4 37.71 -41.78 71.62
C PHE A 4 37.82 -42.05 70.10
N ALA A 5 36.82 -42.65 69.51
CA ALA A 5 36.69 -42.80 68.09
C ALA A 5 35.87 -41.62 67.55
N LEU A 6 36.48 -40.89 66.60
CA LEU A 6 35.85 -39.78 65.92
C LEU A 6 35.11 -40.31 64.64
N ILE A 7 33.81 -40.19 64.65
CA ILE A 7 32.97 -40.58 63.56
C ILE A 7 32.84 -39.33 62.62
N CYS A 8 33.46 -39.36 61.38
CA CYS A 8 33.24 -38.40 60.40
C CYS A 8 31.93 -38.69 59.64
N LEU A 9 30.97 -37.79 59.78
CA LEU A 9 29.72 -37.80 59.00
C LEU A 9 29.99 -37.13 57.61
N VAL A 10 29.97 -37.95 56.60
CA VAL A 10 30.05 -37.43 55.19
C VAL A 10 28.62 -37.14 54.72
N ALA A 11 28.29 -35.87 54.56
CA ALA A 11 27.04 -35.43 53.96
C ALA A 11 27.12 -35.57 52.43
N PHE A 12 26.35 -36.44 51.85
CA PHE A 12 26.12 -36.52 50.42
C PHE A 12 25.16 -35.40 49.98
N ALA A 13 25.67 -34.41 49.27
CA ALA A 13 24.86 -33.42 48.55
C ALA A 13 24.29 -34.06 47.30
N ALA A 14 22.99 -34.16 47.16
CA ALA A 14 22.32 -34.58 45.93
C ALA A 14 22.51 -33.51 44.82
N PRO A 15 22.76 -33.91 43.57
CA PRO A 15 22.84 -32.95 42.47
C PRO A 15 21.44 -32.36 42.22
N GLY A 16 21.34 -31.03 42.30
CA GLY A 16 20.15 -30.30 41.93
C GLY A 16 19.85 -30.49 40.44
N VAL A 17 18.67 -30.98 40.16
CA VAL A 17 18.17 -31.02 38.78
C VAL A 17 17.98 -29.58 38.29
N ALA A 18 18.86 -29.09 37.42
CA ALA A 18 18.68 -27.84 36.72
C ALA A 18 17.48 -28.01 35.78
N THR A 19 16.37 -27.36 36.08
CA THR A 19 15.24 -27.22 35.17
C THR A 19 15.77 -26.44 33.94
N ALA A 20 15.80 -27.11 32.80
CA ALA A 20 16.06 -26.46 31.53
C ALA A 20 15.04 -25.32 31.36
N ALA A 21 15.51 -24.09 31.32
CA ALA A 21 14.68 -22.94 30.93
C ALA A 21 14.13 -23.22 29.53
N ASP A 22 12.81 -23.20 29.44
CA ASP A 22 12.07 -23.32 28.17
C ASP A 22 12.48 -22.14 27.26
N THR A 23 13.47 -22.36 26.41
CA THR A 23 13.90 -21.40 25.39
C THR A 23 13.04 -21.55 24.15
N THR A 24 11.72 -21.40 24.31
CA THR A 24 10.86 -21.12 23.17
C THR A 24 11.35 -19.82 22.55
N PRO A 25 11.75 -19.80 21.26
CA PRO A 25 12.15 -18.53 20.61
C PRO A 25 11.01 -17.54 20.76
N PRO A 26 11.27 -16.25 21.09
CA PRO A 26 10.20 -15.27 21.13
C PRO A 26 9.44 -15.32 19.81
N ALA A 27 8.12 -15.43 19.91
CA ALA A 27 7.24 -15.40 18.74
C ALA A 27 7.69 -14.20 17.87
N ALA A 28 7.98 -14.42 16.58
CA ALA A 28 8.44 -13.38 15.70
C ALA A 28 7.50 -12.19 15.84
N ALA A 29 8.05 -11.02 16.20
CA ALA A 29 7.25 -9.84 16.49
C ALA A 29 6.30 -9.59 15.31
N GLN A 30 5.01 -9.47 15.60
CA GLN A 30 3.95 -9.27 14.60
C GLN A 30 4.29 -8.06 13.73
N LYS A 31 4.42 -8.24 12.41
CA LYS A 31 4.75 -7.16 11.49
C LYS A 31 3.61 -6.15 11.43
N ALA A 32 3.95 -4.87 11.56
CA ALA A 32 2.98 -3.78 11.54
C ALA A 32 2.94 -3.09 10.16
N VAL A 33 1.74 -2.71 9.73
CA VAL A 33 1.46 -2.03 8.45
C VAL A 33 0.61 -0.79 8.69
N LEU A 34 0.99 0.35 8.13
CA LEU A 34 0.14 1.54 8.07
C LEU A 34 -0.67 1.55 6.78
N VAL A 35 -1.98 1.70 6.88
CA VAL A 35 -2.89 1.84 5.73
C VAL A 35 -3.58 3.19 5.78
N THR A 36 -3.35 4.07 4.79
CA THR A 36 -4.04 5.35 4.69
C THR A 36 -5.39 5.22 3.98
N GLY A 37 -6.41 5.98 4.44
CA GLY A 37 -7.76 5.90 3.88
C GLY A 37 -8.43 4.55 4.14
N ALA A 38 -8.26 4.01 5.35
CA ALA A 38 -8.71 2.68 5.75
C ALA A 38 -10.21 2.59 6.04
N SER A 39 -10.97 3.69 6.00
CA SER A 39 -12.38 3.74 6.41
C SER A 39 -13.32 2.98 5.47
N SER A 40 -13.01 2.86 4.19
CA SER A 40 -13.91 2.27 3.19
C SER A 40 -13.16 1.68 1.97
N GLY A 41 -13.89 0.96 1.12
CA GLY A 41 -13.41 0.45 -0.17
C GLY A 41 -12.13 -0.37 -0.06
N ILE A 42 -11.17 -0.09 -0.93
CA ILE A 42 -9.89 -0.83 -0.99
C ILE A 42 -9.13 -0.78 0.34
N GLY A 43 -9.02 0.41 0.96
CA GLY A 43 -8.30 0.57 2.22
C GLY A 43 -8.89 -0.23 3.37
N ARG A 44 -10.23 -0.28 3.47
CA ARG A 44 -10.94 -1.09 4.46
C ARG A 44 -10.69 -2.58 4.23
N LYS A 45 -10.85 -3.05 3.00
CA LYS A 45 -10.63 -4.45 2.63
C LYS A 45 -9.17 -4.90 2.88
N VAL A 46 -8.19 -4.05 2.56
CA VAL A 46 -6.77 -4.29 2.86
C VAL A 46 -6.53 -4.39 4.36
N THR A 47 -7.13 -3.50 5.15
CA THR A 47 -7.02 -3.51 6.61
C THR A 47 -7.57 -4.81 7.19
N GLU A 48 -8.80 -5.20 6.82
CA GLU A 48 -9.44 -6.42 7.26
C GLU A 48 -8.66 -7.68 6.86
N ARG A 49 -8.15 -7.72 5.64
CA ARG A 49 -7.36 -8.83 5.13
C ARG A 49 -6.04 -9.00 5.89
N LEU A 50 -5.30 -7.92 6.08
CA LEU A 50 -4.04 -7.93 6.83
C LEU A 50 -4.26 -8.38 8.28
N ALA A 51 -5.28 -7.83 8.95
CA ALA A 51 -5.61 -8.18 10.32
C ALA A 51 -6.01 -9.66 10.47
N THR A 52 -6.81 -10.20 9.53
CA THR A 52 -7.22 -11.60 9.49
C THR A 52 -6.02 -12.54 9.25
N GLU A 53 -5.02 -12.12 8.49
CA GLU A 53 -3.78 -12.88 8.26
C GLU A 53 -2.76 -12.75 9.40
N GLY A 54 -3.14 -12.08 10.51
CA GLY A 54 -2.33 -11.98 11.71
C GLY A 54 -1.31 -10.85 11.71
N TYR A 55 -1.37 -9.91 10.77
CA TYR A 55 -0.57 -8.70 10.78
C TYR A 55 -1.21 -7.62 11.66
N PHE A 56 -0.38 -6.78 12.25
CA PHE A 56 -0.87 -5.61 12.98
C PHE A 56 -1.10 -4.44 12.03
N VAL A 57 -2.23 -3.76 12.13
CA VAL A 57 -2.57 -2.68 11.20
C VAL A 57 -2.80 -1.36 11.95
N TYR A 58 -2.03 -0.36 11.59
CA TYR A 58 -2.34 1.03 11.88
C TYR A 58 -3.27 1.54 10.80
N ALA A 59 -4.57 1.61 11.10
CA ALA A 59 -5.61 1.96 10.13
C ALA A 59 -5.93 3.45 10.19
N ALA A 60 -5.51 4.21 9.18
CA ALA A 60 -5.66 5.65 9.19
C ALA A 60 -6.97 6.11 8.54
N ALA A 61 -7.72 6.93 9.28
CA ALA A 61 -8.97 7.55 8.84
C ALA A 61 -9.11 8.99 9.39
N ARG A 62 -10.12 9.73 8.91
CA ARG A 62 -10.31 11.15 9.28
C ARG A 62 -11.45 11.38 10.28
N LYS A 63 -12.48 10.55 10.25
CA LYS A 63 -13.69 10.74 11.04
C LYS A 63 -13.70 9.84 12.28
N GLU A 64 -14.19 10.36 13.38
CA GLU A 64 -14.30 9.60 14.65
C GLU A 64 -15.15 8.34 14.54
N GLU A 65 -16.20 8.38 13.74
CA GLU A 65 -17.05 7.21 13.51
C GLU A 65 -16.29 6.08 12.81
N ASP A 66 -15.44 6.43 11.82
CA ASP A 66 -14.60 5.49 11.09
C ASP A 66 -13.50 4.92 11.99
N LEU A 67 -12.87 5.76 12.83
CA LEU A 67 -11.84 5.33 13.78
C LEU A 67 -12.40 4.28 14.74
N ARG A 68 -13.55 4.55 15.36
CA ARG A 68 -14.22 3.58 16.26
C ARG A 68 -14.58 2.27 15.55
N ALA A 69 -15.02 2.34 14.28
CA ALA A 69 -15.33 1.14 13.50
C ALA A 69 -14.08 0.34 13.09
N LEU A 70 -12.92 0.97 13.01
CA LEU A 70 -11.63 0.33 12.76
C LEU A 70 -11.08 -0.30 14.04
N ASP A 71 -11.14 0.36 15.18
CA ASP A 71 -10.70 -0.16 16.49
C ASP A 71 -11.48 -1.41 16.94
N ALA A 72 -12.67 -1.64 16.38
CA ALA A 72 -13.44 -2.84 16.65
C ALA A 72 -12.90 -4.11 15.96
N ILE A 73 -11.90 -3.97 15.08
CA ILE A 73 -11.26 -5.09 14.38
C ILE A 73 -10.06 -5.56 15.19
N GLU A 74 -9.98 -6.85 15.43
CA GLU A 74 -8.82 -7.46 16.09
C GLU A 74 -7.52 -7.17 15.29
N ASN A 75 -6.42 -6.91 15.97
CA ASN A 75 -5.11 -6.54 15.42
C ASN A 75 -5.10 -5.19 14.68
N VAL A 76 -6.05 -4.30 14.94
CA VAL A 76 -6.10 -2.97 14.33
C VAL A 76 -6.10 -1.90 15.41
N ASP A 77 -5.22 -0.91 15.28
CA ASP A 77 -5.29 0.37 15.99
C ASP A 77 -5.62 1.47 14.98
N SER A 78 -6.65 2.24 15.24
CA SER A 78 -6.98 3.37 14.38
C SER A 78 -6.09 4.58 14.65
N ILE A 79 -5.79 5.34 13.61
CA ILE A 79 -5.04 6.60 13.69
C ILE A 79 -5.80 7.69 12.95
N ARG A 80 -6.02 8.85 13.61
CA ARG A 80 -6.49 10.03 12.90
C ARG A 80 -5.39 10.54 11.97
N LEU A 81 -5.64 10.52 10.66
CA LEU A 81 -4.71 11.02 9.67
C LEU A 81 -5.42 11.47 8.40
N ASP A 82 -5.31 12.78 8.12
CA ASP A 82 -5.56 13.36 6.81
C ASP A 82 -4.21 13.58 6.11
N VAL A 83 -4.03 12.97 4.93
CA VAL A 83 -2.77 13.03 4.17
C VAL A 83 -2.44 14.43 3.64
N THR A 84 -3.38 15.37 3.75
CA THR A 84 -3.19 16.79 3.39
C THR A 84 -2.72 17.63 4.57
N ARG A 85 -2.67 17.06 5.80
CA ARG A 85 -2.35 17.78 7.04
C ARG A 85 -1.02 17.32 7.62
N PRO A 86 0.05 18.13 7.47
CA PRO A 86 1.39 17.77 7.99
C PRO A 86 1.41 17.51 9.49
N GLU A 87 0.60 18.22 10.26
CA GLU A 87 0.50 18.05 11.71
C GLU A 87 -0.10 16.70 12.11
N GLU A 88 -1.11 16.19 11.39
CA GLU A 88 -1.69 14.88 11.63
C GLU A 88 -0.73 13.76 11.20
N ILE A 89 0.02 13.97 10.11
CA ILE A 89 1.06 13.02 9.68
C ILE A 89 2.17 12.92 10.75
N ALA A 90 2.63 14.04 11.28
CA ALA A 90 3.66 14.05 12.33
C ALA A 90 3.16 13.35 13.62
N ALA A 91 1.93 13.62 14.04
CA ALA A 91 1.31 12.96 15.18
C ALA A 91 1.20 11.44 14.97
N ALA A 92 0.84 10.99 13.75
CA ALA A 92 0.77 9.57 13.41
C ALA A 92 2.15 8.89 13.45
N VAL A 93 3.22 9.55 12.99
CA VAL A 93 4.60 9.02 13.12
C VAL A 93 4.97 8.82 14.59
N GLU A 94 4.69 9.80 15.44
CA GLU A 94 4.98 9.70 16.88
C GLU A 94 4.14 8.60 17.57
N PHE A 95 2.89 8.44 17.15
CA PHE A 95 2.04 7.35 17.64
C PHE A 95 2.64 5.98 17.33
N VAL A 96 2.99 5.73 16.05
CA VAL A 96 3.59 4.46 15.61
C VAL A 96 4.94 4.21 16.29
N ARG A 97 5.76 5.26 16.45
CA ARG A 97 7.05 5.16 17.16
C ARG A 97 6.87 4.76 18.61
N LYS A 98 5.95 5.41 19.34
CA LYS A 98 5.67 5.12 20.76
C LYS A 98 5.09 3.73 20.96
N ALA A 99 4.33 3.20 20.02
CA ALA A 99 3.81 1.83 20.07
C ALA A 99 4.92 0.76 20.03
N GLY A 100 6.13 1.10 19.56
CA GLY A 100 7.33 0.25 19.66
C GLY A 100 7.32 -1.02 18.81
N ARG A 101 6.35 -1.19 17.89
CA ARG A 101 6.24 -2.38 17.02
C ARG A 101 7.11 -2.27 15.75
N GLY A 102 7.68 -1.07 15.46
CA GLY A 102 8.27 -0.76 14.16
C GLY A 102 7.21 -0.61 13.08
N LEU A 103 7.63 -0.44 11.83
CA LEU A 103 6.73 -0.34 10.70
C LEU A 103 7.30 -1.12 9.49
N HIS A 104 6.76 -2.31 9.24
CA HIS A 104 7.19 -3.15 8.12
C HIS A 104 6.57 -2.73 6.79
N GLY A 105 5.35 -2.21 6.80
CA GLY A 105 4.63 -1.86 5.58
C GLY A 105 3.97 -0.49 5.62
N LEU A 106 3.99 0.21 4.49
CA LEU A 106 3.21 1.42 4.25
C LEU A 106 2.33 1.21 3.03
N VAL A 107 1.01 1.39 3.19
CA VAL A 107 0.03 1.37 2.10
C VAL A 107 -0.53 2.78 1.90
N ASN A 108 -0.04 3.48 0.89
CA ASN A 108 -0.59 4.75 0.44
C ASN A 108 -1.86 4.45 -0.37
N ASN A 109 -3.03 4.43 0.29
CA ASN A 109 -4.30 4.13 -0.35
C ASN A 109 -5.26 5.34 -0.40
N ALA A 110 -5.14 6.31 0.49
CA ALA A 110 -6.01 7.48 0.48
C ALA A 110 -6.05 8.13 -0.91
N GLY A 111 -7.25 8.34 -1.43
CA GLY A 111 -7.44 8.89 -2.76
C GLY A 111 -8.84 9.44 -3.00
N VAL A 112 -8.93 10.36 -3.95
CA VAL A 112 -10.16 11.04 -4.37
C VAL A 112 -10.22 11.14 -5.89
N ALA A 113 -11.41 11.41 -6.42
CA ALA A 113 -11.58 11.70 -7.84
C ALA A 113 -12.41 12.97 -8.04
N VAL A 114 -12.15 13.63 -9.16
CA VAL A 114 -13.01 14.66 -9.76
C VAL A 114 -13.29 14.22 -11.19
N VAL A 115 -14.52 14.38 -11.61
CA VAL A 115 -15.03 13.93 -12.91
C VAL A 115 -15.53 15.14 -13.70
N GLY A 116 -15.13 15.25 -14.94
CA GLY A 116 -15.56 16.34 -15.82
C GLY A 116 -14.58 16.58 -16.99
N PRO A 117 -14.97 17.35 -18.01
CA PRO A 117 -14.08 17.76 -19.07
C PRO A 117 -12.90 18.59 -18.48
N LEU A 118 -11.66 18.32 -18.91
CA LEU A 118 -10.49 19.05 -18.41
C LEU A 118 -10.57 20.56 -18.65
N THR A 119 -11.16 20.95 -19.75
CA THR A 119 -11.33 22.37 -20.11
C THR A 119 -12.33 23.11 -19.22
N GLU A 120 -13.15 22.40 -18.46
CA GLU A 120 -14.16 22.94 -17.55
C GLU A 120 -13.83 22.66 -16.07
N THR A 121 -12.85 21.80 -15.80
CA THR A 121 -12.42 21.46 -14.45
C THR A 121 -11.82 22.69 -13.78
N LYS A 122 -12.38 23.10 -12.63
CA LYS A 122 -11.86 24.21 -11.86
C LYS A 122 -10.47 23.89 -11.32
N GLU A 123 -9.59 24.88 -11.31
CA GLU A 123 -8.23 24.72 -10.77
C GLU A 123 -8.23 24.23 -9.32
N GLU A 124 -9.19 24.70 -8.50
CA GLU A 124 -9.34 24.24 -7.11
C GLU A 124 -9.63 22.74 -6.99
N ASP A 125 -10.39 22.16 -7.94
CA ASP A 125 -10.68 20.73 -7.98
C ASP A 125 -9.47 19.93 -8.45
N LEU A 126 -8.72 20.44 -9.41
CA LEU A 126 -7.47 19.84 -9.84
C LEU A 126 -6.44 19.84 -8.68
N ARG A 127 -6.27 20.98 -8.01
CA ARG A 127 -5.41 21.11 -6.83
C ARG A 127 -5.80 20.13 -5.72
N PHE A 128 -7.09 20.00 -5.44
CA PHE A 128 -7.60 19.06 -4.45
C PHE A 128 -7.24 17.61 -4.78
N VAL A 129 -7.43 17.18 -6.03
CA VAL A 129 -7.06 15.82 -6.46
C VAL A 129 -5.56 15.59 -6.33
N PHE A 130 -4.73 16.54 -6.72
CA PHE A 130 -3.28 16.44 -6.59
C PHE A 130 -2.82 16.46 -5.13
N ASP A 131 -3.43 17.29 -4.30
CA ASP A 131 -3.07 17.40 -2.89
C ASP A 131 -3.28 16.08 -2.15
N VAL A 132 -4.38 15.39 -2.43
CA VAL A 132 -4.66 14.07 -1.83
C VAL A 132 -3.89 12.95 -2.52
N ASN A 133 -4.00 12.84 -3.87
CA ASN A 133 -3.53 11.65 -4.58
C ASN A 133 -2.01 11.65 -4.84
N VAL A 134 -1.36 12.80 -4.91
CA VAL A 134 0.06 12.95 -5.27
C VAL A 134 0.87 13.41 -4.07
N PHE A 135 0.53 14.58 -3.53
CA PHE A 135 1.26 15.13 -2.38
C PHE A 135 1.00 14.34 -1.09
N GLY A 136 -0.19 13.74 -0.95
CA GLY A 136 -0.50 12.85 0.18
C GLY A 136 0.48 11.68 0.30
N PRO A 137 0.59 10.78 -0.69
CA PRO A 137 1.58 9.71 -0.71
C PRO A 137 3.02 10.20 -0.52
N TYR A 138 3.40 11.31 -1.15
CA TYR A 138 4.72 11.91 -0.97
C TYR A 138 4.98 12.31 0.49
N ARG A 139 4.05 13.06 1.13
CA ARG A 139 4.20 13.53 2.52
C ARG A 139 4.26 12.36 3.50
N VAL A 140 3.32 11.40 3.37
CA VAL A 140 3.25 10.23 4.25
C VAL A 140 4.50 9.37 4.08
N THR A 141 4.89 9.07 2.84
CA THR A 141 6.10 8.28 2.58
C THR A 141 7.34 8.95 3.15
N LYS A 142 7.52 10.25 2.92
CA LYS A 142 8.67 11.01 3.46
C LYS A 142 8.72 10.96 4.99
N ALA A 143 7.57 11.10 5.65
CA ALA A 143 7.50 11.12 7.11
C ALA A 143 7.76 9.75 7.74
N PHE A 144 7.25 8.67 7.13
CA PHE A 144 7.39 7.30 7.63
C PHE A 144 8.63 6.56 7.09
N ALA A 145 9.35 7.12 6.09
CA ALA A 145 10.54 6.49 5.51
C ALA A 145 11.60 6.05 6.54
N PRO A 146 11.90 6.81 7.61
CA PRO A 146 12.85 6.33 8.62
C PRO A 146 12.44 5.00 9.26
N LEU A 147 11.17 4.85 9.65
CA LEU A 147 10.64 3.61 10.27
C LEU A 147 10.64 2.43 9.28
N ILE A 148 10.34 2.69 8.02
CA ILE A 148 10.38 1.67 6.96
C ILE A 148 11.82 1.22 6.68
N LEU A 149 12.77 2.17 6.66
CA LEU A 149 14.20 1.87 6.48
C LEU A 149 14.76 1.06 7.65
N GLU A 150 14.43 1.42 8.88
CA GLU A 150 14.83 0.70 10.10
C GLU A 150 14.37 -0.76 10.10
N SER A 151 13.18 -1.04 9.54
CA SER A 151 12.61 -2.40 9.50
C SER A 151 12.99 -3.20 8.24
N GLY A 152 13.71 -2.61 7.27
CA GLY A 152 13.87 -3.21 5.95
C GLY A 152 12.52 -3.49 5.28
N GLY A 153 11.57 -2.59 5.50
CA GLY A 153 10.18 -2.78 5.16
C GLY A 153 9.83 -2.56 3.70
N ARG A 154 8.55 -2.27 3.42
CA ARG A 154 8.01 -2.15 2.07
C ARG A 154 7.01 -1.02 1.94
N ILE A 155 6.92 -0.46 0.74
CA ILE A 155 5.96 0.60 0.42
C ILE A 155 5.10 0.13 -0.75
N THR A 156 3.80 0.23 -0.58
CA THR A 156 2.82 -0.06 -1.64
C THR A 156 1.94 1.17 -1.83
N THR A 157 1.78 1.62 -3.07
CA THR A 157 0.91 2.75 -3.39
C THR A 157 -0.21 2.31 -4.33
N ILE A 158 -1.45 2.62 -3.96
CA ILE A 158 -2.62 2.34 -4.77
C ILE A 158 -2.72 3.40 -5.86
N SER A 159 -2.34 3.01 -7.06
CA SER A 159 -2.53 3.76 -8.30
C SER A 159 -3.90 3.45 -8.92
N SER A 160 -3.96 3.17 -10.19
CA SER A 160 -5.14 2.75 -10.96
C SER A 160 -4.71 2.39 -12.38
N ILE A 161 -5.52 1.63 -13.11
CA ILE A 161 -5.40 1.56 -14.58
C ILE A 161 -5.50 2.94 -15.23
N ALA A 162 -6.08 3.94 -14.54
CA ALA A 162 -6.08 5.35 -14.96
C ALA A 162 -4.70 6.02 -14.86
N GLY A 163 -3.70 5.37 -14.28
CA GLY A 163 -2.28 5.78 -14.37
C GLY A 163 -1.63 5.44 -15.72
N ILE A 164 -2.32 4.67 -16.56
CA ILE A 164 -1.96 4.34 -17.93
C ILE A 164 -3.03 4.85 -18.90
N LEU A 165 -4.30 4.66 -18.54
CA LEU A 165 -5.44 5.13 -19.34
C LEU A 165 -5.75 6.61 -19.07
N SER A 166 -5.95 7.39 -20.13
CA SER A 166 -6.36 8.79 -20.06
C SER A 166 -7.68 8.97 -20.82
N ARG A 167 -8.80 8.78 -20.13
CA ARG A 167 -10.12 8.78 -20.75
C ARG A 167 -11.04 9.88 -20.19
N PRO A 168 -11.80 10.58 -21.05
CA PRO A 168 -12.90 11.39 -20.58
C PRO A 168 -13.92 10.53 -19.78
N PRO A 169 -14.53 11.08 -18.74
CA PRO A 169 -14.33 12.40 -18.14
C PRO A 169 -13.38 12.39 -16.92
N LEU A 170 -12.41 11.49 -16.87
CA LEU A 170 -11.51 11.26 -15.72
C LEU A 170 -10.16 11.99 -15.84
N GLY A 171 -10.07 13.06 -16.64
CA GLY A 171 -8.79 13.72 -16.95
C GLY A 171 -7.98 14.14 -15.73
N ALA A 172 -8.56 14.89 -14.78
CA ALA A 172 -7.90 15.32 -13.55
C ALA A 172 -7.42 14.14 -12.69
N TYR A 173 -8.25 13.11 -12.58
CA TYR A 173 -7.91 11.87 -11.87
C TYR A 173 -6.77 11.12 -12.56
N SER A 174 -6.84 10.93 -13.89
CA SER A 174 -5.79 10.26 -14.66
C SER A 174 -4.45 10.99 -14.55
N MET A 175 -4.43 12.33 -14.65
CA MET A 175 -3.21 13.13 -14.43
C MET A 175 -2.58 12.81 -13.06
N SER A 176 -3.39 12.75 -12.00
CA SER A 176 -2.87 12.45 -10.66
C SER A 176 -2.32 11.02 -10.57
N LYS A 177 -2.96 10.04 -11.23
CA LYS A 177 -2.50 8.64 -11.21
C LYS A 177 -1.24 8.43 -12.06
N HIS A 178 -1.08 9.11 -13.19
CA HIS A 178 0.19 9.14 -13.93
C HIS A 178 1.34 9.74 -13.08
N ALA A 179 1.06 10.78 -12.31
CA ALA A 179 2.05 11.32 -11.37
C ALA A 179 2.43 10.30 -10.26
N VAL A 180 1.47 9.50 -9.80
CA VAL A 180 1.71 8.42 -8.82
C VAL A 180 2.57 7.30 -9.42
N GLU A 181 2.38 6.96 -10.72
CA GLU A 181 3.24 5.99 -11.40
C GLU A 181 4.70 6.46 -11.42
N ALA A 182 4.94 7.70 -11.83
CA ALA A 182 6.28 8.28 -11.84
C ALA A 182 6.89 8.36 -10.41
N PHE A 183 6.09 8.72 -9.41
CA PHE A 183 6.49 8.71 -8.01
C PHE A 183 6.93 7.31 -7.55
N GLY A 184 6.14 6.29 -7.85
CA GLY A 184 6.43 4.91 -7.46
C GLY A 184 7.69 4.35 -8.14
N ASP A 185 7.89 4.62 -9.42
CA ASP A 185 9.10 4.18 -10.16
C ASP A 185 10.36 4.81 -9.61
N THR A 186 10.33 6.14 -9.40
CA THR A 186 11.48 6.87 -8.86
C THR A 186 11.80 6.39 -7.45
N LEU A 187 10.79 6.32 -6.57
CA LEU A 187 10.96 5.89 -5.19
C LEU A 187 11.53 4.47 -5.10
N ALA A 188 11.10 3.59 -5.99
CA ALA A 188 11.59 2.23 -6.02
C ALA A 188 13.09 2.16 -6.40
N ALA A 189 13.52 2.93 -7.40
CA ALA A 189 14.93 2.99 -7.79
C ALA A 189 15.82 3.59 -6.67
N GLU A 190 15.31 4.58 -5.93
CA GLU A 190 16.02 5.23 -4.82
C GLU A 190 16.14 4.35 -3.57
N LEU A 191 15.15 3.48 -3.32
CA LEU A 191 15.07 2.68 -2.09
C LEU A 191 15.56 1.24 -2.26
N GLU A 192 15.63 0.72 -3.47
CA GLU A 192 16.14 -0.63 -3.74
C GLU A 192 17.58 -0.86 -3.18
N PRO A 193 18.54 0.06 -3.35
CA PRO A 193 19.87 -0.06 -2.76
C PRO A 193 19.88 -0.06 -1.22
N LYS A 194 18.77 0.39 -0.60
CA LYS A 194 18.57 0.43 0.86
C LYS A 194 17.77 -0.77 1.38
N GLY A 195 17.48 -1.75 0.51
CA GLY A 195 16.75 -2.97 0.86
C GLY A 195 15.24 -2.82 1.00
N VAL A 196 14.68 -1.64 0.66
CA VAL A 196 13.23 -1.39 0.69
C VAL A 196 12.65 -1.59 -0.70
N LYS A 197 11.65 -2.48 -0.80
CA LYS A 197 10.94 -2.70 -2.06
C LYS A 197 9.68 -1.85 -2.13
N VAL A 198 9.43 -1.29 -3.32
CA VAL A 198 8.27 -0.42 -3.59
C VAL A 198 7.44 -1.04 -4.71
N SER A 199 6.13 -1.11 -4.50
CA SER A 199 5.17 -1.64 -5.46
C SER A 199 4.05 -0.66 -5.74
N LEU A 200 3.56 -0.67 -6.98
CA LEU A 200 2.35 0.01 -7.41
C LEU A 200 1.24 -1.02 -7.64
N ILE A 201 0.06 -0.75 -7.11
CA ILE A 201 -1.14 -1.52 -7.40
C ILE A 201 -2.03 -0.67 -8.30
N GLU A 202 -2.44 -1.22 -9.42
CA GLU A 202 -3.19 -0.56 -10.49
C GLU A 202 -4.59 -1.21 -10.60
N PRO A 203 -5.54 -0.88 -9.69
CA PRO A 203 -6.87 -1.45 -9.74
C PRO A 203 -7.66 -0.97 -10.95
N GLY A 204 -8.51 -1.87 -11.48
CA GLY A 204 -9.60 -1.53 -12.37
C GLY A 204 -10.85 -1.09 -11.60
N ASN A 205 -12.02 -1.45 -12.12
CA ASN A 205 -13.29 -1.05 -11.56
C ASN A 205 -13.74 -2.00 -10.43
N TYR A 206 -13.43 -1.63 -9.20
CA TYR A 206 -13.92 -2.28 -7.98
C TYR A 206 -14.88 -1.39 -7.21
N ARG A 207 -15.65 -2.00 -6.30
CA ARG A 207 -16.52 -1.28 -5.38
C ARG A 207 -15.70 -0.41 -4.44
N SER A 208 -16.04 0.89 -4.38
CA SER A 208 -15.40 1.86 -3.51
C SER A 208 -16.25 3.12 -3.39
N GLU A 209 -16.03 3.91 -2.34
CA GLU A 209 -16.73 5.18 -2.13
C GLU A 209 -16.18 6.35 -2.99
N ILE A 210 -15.17 6.11 -3.81
CA ILE A 210 -14.51 7.19 -4.58
C ILE A 210 -15.49 7.92 -5.52
N SER A 211 -16.37 7.17 -6.20
CA SER A 211 -17.36 7.75 -7.10
C SER A 211 -18.48 8.49 -6.35
N ARG A 212 -18.89 7.97 -5.19
CA ARG A 212 -19.87 8.63 -4.33
C ARG A 212 -19.32 9.95 -3.79
N ASN A 213 -18.08 9.94 -3.29
CA ASN A 213 -17.43 11.14 -2.80
C ASN A 213 -17.22 12.17 -3.92
N ALA A 214 -16.86 11.74 -5.12
CA ALA A 214 -16.76 12.60 -6.30
C ALA A 214 -18.14 13.22 -6.66
N SER A 215 -19.19 12.41 -6.64
CA SER A 215 -20.58 12.87 -6.91
C SER A 215 -21.03 13.94 -5.91
N VAL A 216 -20.79 13.72 -4.62
CA VAL A 216 -21.12 14.71 -3.57
C VAL A 216 -20.34 16.02 -3.81
N ARG A 217 -19.04 15.93 -4.12
CA ARG A 217 -18.21 17.11 -4.38
C ARG A 217 -18.70 17.90 -5.59
N MET A 218 -19.21 17.24 -6.61
CA MET A 218 -19.78 17.87 -7.82
C MET A 218 -21.17 18.42 -7.61
N GLY A 219 -21.76 18.30 -6.42
CA GLY A 219 -23.13 18.75 -6.12
C GLY A 219 -24.24 17.87 -6.71
N LEU A 220 -23.91 16.66 -7.20
CA LEU A 220 -24.86 15.69 -7.75
C LEU A 220 -25.55 14.83 -6.66
N GLY A 221 -25.03 14.89 -5.43
CA GLY A 221 -25.53 14.10 -4.31
C GLY A 221 -25.00 12.66 -4.27
N PRO A 222 -25.17 11.98 -3.11
CA PRO A 222 -24.64 10.64 -2.88
C PRO A 222 -25.36 9.53 -3.63
N ASP A 223 -26.59 9.79 -4.10
CA ASP A 223 -27.46 8.79 -4.75
C ASP A 223 -27.51 8.98 -6.28
N SER A 224 -26.61 9.77 -6.85
CA SER A 224 -26.54 9.95 -8.30
C SER A 224 -26.15 8.64 -9.00
N PRO A 225 -26.54 8.43 -10.28
CA PRO A 225 -26.13 7.25 -11.04
C PRO A 225 -24.60 7.08 -11.14
N MET A 226 -23.85 8.18 -11.05
CA MET A 226 -22.38 8.14 -11.02
C MET A 226 -21.84 7.52 -9.73
N ALA A 227 -22.56 7.66 -8.62
CA ALA A 227 -22.20 7.13 -7.32
C ALA A 227 -22.40 5.61 -7.21
N ASP A 228 -23.31 5.05 -8.01
CA ASP A 228 -23.65 3.63 -7.96
C ASP A 228 -22.48 2.77 -8.49
N ARG A 229 -21.87 2.04 -7.58
CA ARG A 229 -20.81 1.06 -7.86
C ARG A 229 -21.23 -0.38 -7.52
N SER A 230 -22.52 -0.62 -7.26
CA SER A 230 -23.03 -1.93 -6.85
C SER A 230 -22.75 -3.05 -7.84
N ARG A 231 -22.64 -2.73 -9.14
CA ARG A 231 -22.33 -3.66 -10.22
C ARG A 231 -20.87 -4.16 -10.22
N PHE A 232 -19.98 -3.48 -9.50
CA PHE A 232 -18.57 -3.87 -9.47
C PHE A 232 -18.30 -4.80 -8.28
N PRO A 233 -17.37 -5.76 -8.43
CA PRO A 233 -17.00 -6.67 -7.35
C PRO A 233 -16.32 -5.97 -6.18
N GLU A 234 -16.32 -6.63 -5.03
CA GLU A 234 -15.53 -6.22 -3.88
C GLU A 234 -14.03 -6.29 -4.21
N PRO A 235 -13.19 -5.43 -3.61
CA PRO A 235 -11.77 -5.35 -3.94
C PRO A 235 -10.90 -6.41 -3.24
N ASP A 236 -11.36 -7.66 -3.14
CA ASP A 236 -10.63 -8.75 -2.49
C ASP A 236 -9.33 -9.09 -3.22
N ASP A 237 -9.36 -9.08 -4.57
CA ASP A 237 -8.17 -9.32 -5.39
C ASP A 237 -7.13 -8.22 -5.19
N VAL A 238 -7.58 -6.97 -5.00
CA VAL A 238 -6.69 -5.84 -4.70
C VAL A 238 -6.03 -6.02 -3.34
N ALA A 239 -6.79 -6.44 -2.32
CA ALA A 239 -6.23 -6.74 -1.00
C ALA A 239 -5.21 -7.89 -1.06
N THR A 240 -5.50 -8.94 -1.84
CA THR A 240 -4.56 -10.05 -2.08
C THR A 240 -3.26 -9.56 -2.73
N ALA A 241 -3.34 -8.69 -3.74
CA ALA A 241 -2.16 -8.11 -4.38
C ALA A 241 -1.33 -7.24 -3.43
N VAL A 242 -1.98 -6.49 -2.52
CA VAL A 242 -1.29 -5.70 -1.48
C VAL A 242 -0.54 -6.61 -0.50
N VAL A 243 -1.16 -7.71 -0.04
CA VAL A 243 -0.49 -8.68 0.85
C VAL A 243 0.73 -9.28 0.16
N HIS A 244 0.60 -9.70 -1.10
CA HIS A 244 1.73 -10.22 -1.89
C HIS A 244 2.84 -9.16 -2.02
N ALA A 245 2.50 -7.90 -2.34
CA ALA A 245 3.48 -6.82 -2.46
C ALA A 245 4.23 -6.55 -1.15
N LEU A 246 3.57 -6.70 0.00
CA LEU A 246 4.15 -6.44 1.32
C LEU A 246 4.96 -7.61 1.89
N PHE A 247 4.64 -8.86 1.54
CA PHE A 247 5.17 -10.00 2.30
C PHE A 247 5.79 -11.11 1.44
N ASP A 248 5.55 -11.14 0.12
CA ASP A 248 6.19 -12.12 -0.74
C ASP A 248 7.70 -11.89 -0.86
N ALA A 249 8.48 -12.95 -1.02
CA ALA A 249 9.92 -12.84 -1.18
C ALA A 249 10.32 -12.04 -2.44
N ASN A 250 9.54 -12.17 -3.51
CA ASN A 250 9.76 -11.57 -4.81
C ASN A 250 8.54 -10.73 -5.27
N PRO A 251 8.25 -9.60 -4.62
CA PRO A 251 7.12 -8.76 -5.01
C PRO A 251 7.36 -8.15 -6.39
N LYS A 252 6.27 -8.02 -7.15
CA LYS A 252 6.32 -7.31 -8.42
C LYS A 252 6.44 -5.79 -8.20
N ARG A 253 7.01 -5.09 -9.16
CA ARG A 253 6.99 -3.63 -9.19
C ARG A 253 5.58 -3.09 -9.43
N ARG A 254 4.83 -3.74 -10.34
CA ARG A 254 3.46 -3.38 -10.72
C ARG A 254 2.51 -4.56 -10.65
N TYR A 255 1.31 -4.28 -10.14
CA TYR A 255 0.21 -5.21 -10.06
C TYR A 255 -1.02 -4.59 -10.75
N MET A 256 -1.22 -4.87 -12.02
CA MET A 256 -2.51 -4.58 -12.64
C MET A 256 -3.52 -5.59 -12.11
N VAL A 257 -4.53 -5.10 -11.40
CA VAL A 257 -5.58 -5.91 -10.77
C VAL A 257 -6.91 -5.44 -11.31
N VAL A 258 -7.48 -6.20 -12.23
CA VAL A 258 -8.71 -5.83 -12.93
C VAL A 258 -9.71 -6.97 -12.87
N PRO A 259 -11.01 -6.69 -12.63
CA PRO A 259 -12.02 -7.74 -12.53
C PRO A 259 -12.43 -8.32 -13.88
N GLU A 260 -12.17 -7.60 -14.98
CA GLU A 260 -12.59 -8.00 -16.32
C GLU A 260 -11.42 -7.99 -17.30
N ARG A 261 -11.36 -9.04 -18.15
CA ARG A 261 -10.34 -9.14 -19.21
C ARG A 261 -10.29 -7.93 -20.11
N ARG A 262 -11.45 -7.32 -20.40
CA ARG A 262 -11.54 -6.12 -21.23
C ARG A 262 -10.74 -4.94 -20.65
N GLU A 263 -10.71 -4.78 -19.34
CA GLU A 263 -9.92 -3.72 -18.71
C GLU A 263 -8.41 -3.95 -18.91
N ALA A 264 -7.96 -5.20 -18.81
CA ALA A 264 -6.58 -5.56 -19.09
C ALA A 264 -6.22 -5.28 -20.56
N GLU A 265 -7.06 -5.72 -21.51
CA GLU A 265 -6.86 -5.50 -22.95
C GLU A 265 -6.77 -4.01 -23.27
N LEU A 266 -7.64 -3.19 -22.69
CA LEU A 266 -7.63 -1.73 -22.90
C LEU A 266 -6.36 -1.08 -22.34
N THR A 267 -5.92 -1.52 -21.16
CA THR A 267 -4.77 -0.94 -20.48
C THR A 267 -3.46 -1.31 -21.18
N ILE A 268 -3.26 -2.57 -21.49
CA ILE A 268 -2.08 -3.03 -22.24
C ILE A 268 -2.09 -2.49 -23.67
N GLY A 269 -3.27 -2.50 -24.32
CA GLY A 269 -3.41 -1.93 -25.68
C GLY A 269 -2.98 -0.47 -25.73
N LYS A 270 -3.38 0.35 -24.74
CA LYS A 270 -2.98 1.76 -24.64
C LYS A 270 -1.46 1.93 -24.50
N ALA A 271 -0.81 1.11 -23.67
CA ALA A 271 0.65 1.16 -23.53
C ALA A 271 1.37 0.80 -24.84
N ILE A 272 0.84 -0.18 -25.58
CA ILE A 272 1.36 -0.55 -26.92
C ILE A 272 1.13 0.59 -27.94
N GLU A 273 -0.05 1.20 -27.94
CA GLU A 273 -0.32 2.36 -28.82
C GLU A 273 0.65 3.51 -28.56
N GLU A 274 0.94 3.83 -27.30
CA GLU A 274 1.91 4.87 -26.94
C GLU A 274 3.32 4.51 -27.38
N LEU A 275 3.73 3.25 -27.22
CA LEU A 275 5.02 2.77 -27.73
C LEU A 275 5.13 2.98 -29.25
N VAL A 276 4.09 2.66 -30.01
CA VAL A 276 4.06 2.86 -31.46
C VAL A 276 4.15 4.35 -31.83
N GLN A 277 3.37 5.21 -31.14
CA GLN A 277 3.41 6.65 -31.35
C GLN A 277 4.78 7.27 -31.04
N LEU A 278 5.43 6.83 -29.94
CA LEU A 278 6.77 7.27 -29.56
C LEU A 278 7.84 6.84 -30.57
N ASN A 279 7.67 5.68 -31.20
CA ASN A 279 8.59 5.15 -32.19
C ASN A 279 8.41 5.80 -33.61
N GLU A 280 7.25 6.40 -33.87
CA GLU A 280 6.90 6.92 -35.21
C GLU A 280 7.66 8.21 -35.51
N ARG A 281 8.31 8.26 -36.67
CA ARG A 281 8.96 9.47 -37.26
C ARG A 281 10.01 10.14 -36.37
N GLN A 282 10.60 9.44 -35.45
CA GLN A 282 11.74 9.94 -34.65
C GLN A 282 13.08 9.48 -35.27
N PRO A 283 14.21 10.17 -35.01
CA PRO A 283 15.50 9.88 -35.66
C PRO A 283 16.05 8.47 -35.51
N TYR A 284 15.67 7.76 -34.44
CA TYR A 284 16.14 6.42 -34.05
C TYR A 284 14.99 5.43 -34.00
N SER A 285 14.05 5.49 -34.97
CA SER A 285 12.93 4.54 -35.00
C SER A 285 13.40 3.12 -35.22
N TYR A 286 12.72 2.20 -34.56
CA TYR A 286 12.97 0.76 -34.60
C TYR A 286 11.97 0.10 -35.53
N ASP A 287 12.39 -0.91 -36.28
CA ASP A 287 11.46 -1.75 -37.02
C ASP A 287 10.70 -2.73 -36.10
N ARG A 288 9.74 -3.45 -36.71
CA ARG A 288 8.94 -4.43 -35.95
C ARG A 288 9.78 -5.48 -35.23
N ASP A 289 10.81 -6.00 -35.92
CA ASP A 289 11.62 -7.12 -35.39
C ASP A 289 12.55 -6.64 -34.28
N GLU A 290 13.01 -5.41 -34.34
CA GLU A 290 13.78 -4.76 -33.28
C GLU A 290 12.90 -4.50 -32.05
N LEU A 291 11.65 -4.01 -32.22
CA LEU A 291 10.70 -3.85 -31.12
C LEU A 291 10.34 -5.18 -30.47
N VAL A 292 10.15 -6.24 -31.26
CA VAL A 292 9.91 -7.59 -30.72
C VAL A 292 11.11 -8.08 -29.92
N LYS A 293 12.34 -7.89 -30.36
CA LYS A 293 13.55 -8.22 -29.57
C LYS A 293 13.60 -7.46 -28.24
N MET A 294 13.21 -6.17 -28.21
CA MET A 294 13.14 -5.38 -26.98
C MET A 294 12.09 -5.95 -26.03
N LEU A 295 10.93 -6.36 -26.54
CA LEU A 295 9.86 -7.00 -25.76
C LEU A 295 10.32 -8.34 -25.18
N ASP A 296 10.97 -9.19 -26.00
CA ASP A 296 11.50 -10.49 -25.55
C ASP A 296 12.55 -10.31 -24.44
N ALA A 297 13.44 -9.32 -24.59
CA ALA A 297 14.41 -8.97 -23.56
C ALA A 297 13.77 -8.47 -22.25
N ALA A 298 12.64 -7.76 -22.33
CA ALA A 298 11.89 -7.31 -21.19
C ALA A 298 11.18 -8.49 -20.50
N LEU A 299 10.58 -9.41 -21.27
CA LEU A 299 9.94 -10.62 -20.75
C LEU A 299 10.97 -11.54 -20.06
N GLY A 300 12.17 -11.71 -20.60
CA GLY A 300 13.24 -12.51 -19.99
C GLY A 300 13.78 -11.96 -18.68
N ARG A 301 13.63 -10.64 -18.43
CA ARG A 301 13.99 -10.00 -17.15
C ARG A 301 12.91 -10.10 -16.08
N SER A 302 11.72 -10.49 -16.47
CA SER A 302 10.56 -10.61 -15.56
C SER A 302 10.39 -12.04 -14.99
N GLN A 303 11.25 -12.97 -15.42
CA GLN A 303 11.33 -14.35 -14.91
C GLN A 303 12.49 -14.46 -13.90
#